data_cdb07a4316d6e486074356658be8321e
#
_entry.id   cdb07a4316d6e486074356658be8321e
#
_cell.length_a   1.000
_cell.length_b   1.000
_cell.length_c   1.000
_cell.angle_alpha   90.00
_cell.angle_beta   90.00
_cell.angle_gamma   90.00
#
_symmetry.space_group_name_H-M   'P 1'
#
loop_
_entity.id
_entity.type
_entity.pdbx_description
1 polymer ?
#
loop_
_entity_poly.entity_id
_entity_poly.type
_entity_poly.pdbx_seq_one_letter_code
_entity_poly.pdbx_strand_id
1 'polypeptide(L)'
;MCSSDLDNQPYGTAYLELLALAYPPGHPYHHPTIGSMEDLDAASLQDVRDFFAAWYAPNNAVLTVVGDIDEAGIVAAVERFFGGIAANEALPNHPDLTLGAPLGGEVRKTVKDSVPDPRLHLAYRAPLLGSPDLPALEIACQILAGGRGSRLTRRLVRQEQVAQDAGLSVLPFVGGASLVVGSATLRPGANAARLEALFLEELDALADRGPTATEMERARALIESEEMSLRSDPESIADQIGMYATLLDDPGRINRDLAIYQGVGADEVQRAAQIFSAQNRVVLWYEPIEHGAEATA
;
A
#
# COMPACT_ATOMS: atom_id res chain seq x y z
N MET A 1 -8.31 -6.10 -14.15
CA MET A 1 -9.05 -6.99 -13.24
C MET A 1 -10.46 -6.45 -13.14
N CYS A 2 -11.48 -7.26 -13.39
CA CYS A 2 -12.88 -6.79 -13.36
C CYS A 2 -13.31 -6.63 -11.89
N SER A 3 -14.15 -5.64 -11.55
CA SER A 3 -14.63 -5.44 -10.17
C SER A 3 -15.31 -6.70 -9.60
N SER A 4 -16.04 -7.42 -10.45
CA SER A 4 -16.64 -8.71 -10.10
C SER A 4 -15.64 -9.79 -9.67
N ASP A 5 -14.39 -9.73 -10.14
CA ASP A 5 -13.36 -10.70 -9.75
C ASP A 5 -12.84 -10.43 -8.33
N LEU A 6 -12.81 -9.16 -7.91
CA LEU A 6 -12.44 -8.79 -6.53
C LEU A 6 -13.55 -9.17 -5.54
N ASP A 7 -14.80 -8.85 -5.85
CA ASP A 7 -15.95 -9.11 -4.98
C ASP A 7 -16.19 -10.62 -4.77
N ASN A 8 -15.79 -11.45 -5.74
CA ASN A 8 -15.94 -12.90 -5.68
C ASN A 8 -14.74 -13.65 -5.07
N GLN A 9 -13.66 -12.95 -4.71
CA GLN A 9 -12.53 -13.56 -4.02
C GLN A 9 -12.68 -13.44 -2.50
N PRO A 10 -12.30 -14.45 -1.72
CA PRO A 10 -12.26 -14.32 -0.28
C PRO A 10 -11.45 -13.10 0.15
N TYR A 11 -12.00 -12.27 1.02
CA TYR A 11 -11.43 -11.00 1.49
C TYR A 11 -11.24 -9.93 0.40
N GLY A 12 -11.84 -10.08 -0.78
CA GLY A 12 -11.63 -9.19 -1.93
C GLY A 12 -11.99 -7.74 -1.66
N THR A 13 -12.98 -7.49 -0.81
CA THR A 13 -13.42 -6.15 -0.42
C THR A 13 -12.59 -5.53 0.73
N ALA A 14 -11.61 -6.23 1.30
CA ALA A 14 -10.85 -5.75 2.47
C ALA A 14 -10.12 -4.42 2.21
N TYR A 15 -9.55 -4.26 1.02
CA TYR A 15 -8.88 -3.01 0.63
C TYR A 15 -9.86 -1.83 0.58
N LEU A 16 -11.06 -2.03 0.00
CA LEU A 16 -12.11 -1.03 -0.08
C LEU A 16 -12.55 -0.58 1.31
N GLU A 17 -12.79 -1.54 2.17
CA GLU A 17 -13.19 -1.32 3.56
C GLU A 17 -12.12 -0.56 4.35
N LEU A 18 -10.84 -0.92 4.19
CA LEU A 18 -9.74 -0.22 4.84
C LEU A 18 -9.63 1.24 4.40
N LEU A 19 -9.79 1.54 3.11
CA LEU A 19 -9.80 2.91 2.60
C LEU A 19 -10.97 3.71 3.20
N ALA A 20 -12.17 3.15 3.17
CA ALA A 20 -13.37 3.80 3.72
C ALA A 20 -13.27 4.07 5.23
N LEU A 21 -12.57 3.21 5.99
CA LEU A 21 -12.33 3.39 7.41
C LEU A 21 -11.17 4.34 7.71
N ALA A 22 -10.15 4.37 6.85
CA ALA A 22 -8.96 5.18 7.04
C ALA A 22 -9.12 6.63 6.59
N TYR A 23 -9.99 6.91 5.61
CA TYR A 23 -10.19 8.26 5.08
C TYR A 23 -11.63 8.72 5.28
N PRO A 24 -11.86 10.03 5.53
CA PRO A 24 -13.21 10.56 5.72
C PRO A 24 -14.02 10.51 4.41
N PRO A 25 -15.35 10.41 4.48
CA PRO A 25 -16.22 10.56 3.31
C PRO A 25 -15.92 11.86 2.55
N GLY A 26 -15.86 11.77 1.22
CA GLY A 26 -15.51 12.90 0.34
C GLY A 26 -14.02 13.11 0.13
N HIS A 27 -13.13 12.44 0.85
CA HIS A 27 -11.70 12.42 0.53
C HIS A 27 -11.46 11.53 -0.70
N PRO A 28 -10.62 11.92 -1.67
CA PRO A 28 -10.35 11.12 -2.87
C PRO A 28 -9.89 9.67 -2.60
N TYR A 29 -9.18 9.44 -1.51
CA TYR A 29 -8.75 8.07 -1.13
C TYR A 29 -9.78 7.31 -0.29
N HIS A 30 -10.97 7.85 -0.06
CA HIS A 30 -12.06 7.12 0.61
C HIS A 30 -12.58 5.93 -0.22
N HIS A 31 -12.42 6.00 -1.53
CA HIS A 31 -12.79 4.96 -2.48
C HIS A 31 -11.58 4.53 -3.32
N PRO A 32 -11.56 3.30 -3.83
CA PRO A 32 -10.48 2.81 -4.69
C PRO A 32 -10.59 3.36 -6.12
N THR A 33 -9.47 3.27 -6.84
CA THR A 33 -9.39 3.63 -8.27
C THR A 33 -10.25 2.75 -9.18
N ILE A 34 -10.66 1.57 -8.72
CA ILE A 34 -11.56 0.68 -9.49
C ILE A 34 -12.95 1.28 -9.66
N GLY A 35 -13.35 2.24 -8.81
CA GLY A 35 -14.66 2.88 -8.83
C GLY A 35 -15.78 1.96 -8.36
N SER A 36 -17.03 2.32 -8.69
CA SER A 36 -18.22 1.56 -8.36
C SER A 36 -19.05 1.26 -9.63
N MET A 37 -19.84 0.19 -9.59
CA MET A 37 -20.78 -0.10 -10.68
C MET A 37 -21.87 0.96 -10.78
N GLU A 38 -22.27 1.56 -9.67
CA GLU A 38 -23.28 2.65 -9.64
C GLU A 38 -22.76 3.88 -10.39
N ASP A 39 -21.51 4.30 -10.17
CA ASP A 39 -20.89 5.41 -10.88
C ASP A 39 -20.71 5.09 -12.38
N LEU A 40 -20.35 3.85 -12.70
CA LEU A 40 -20.20 3.41 -14.09
C LEU A 40 -21.54 3.42 -14.84
N ASP A 41 -22.61 2.97 -14.20
CA ASP A 41 -23.96 2.99 -14.79
C ASP A 41 -24.50 4.42 -14.97
N ALA A 42 -24.07 5.35 -14.13
CA ALA A 42 -24.43 6.77 -14.23
C ALA A 42 -23.61 7.54 -15.29
N ALA A 43 -22.41 7.03 -15.63
CA ALA A 43 -21.49 7.72 -16.53
C ALA A 43 -21.99 7.75 -17.98
N SER A 44 -21.86 8.91 -18.61
CA SER A 44 -22.17 9.10 -20.03
C SER A 44 -20.91 9.01 -20.90
N LEU A 45 -21.09 8.78 -22.21
CA LEU A 45 -19.98 8.86 -23.16
C LEU A 45 -19.34 10.26 -23.18
N GLN A 46 -20.07 11.30 -22.84
CA GLN A 46 -19.55 12.66 -22.77
C GLN A 46 -18.59 12.81 -21.58
N ASP A 47 -18.94 12.25 -20.42
CA ASP A 47 -18.06 12.27 -19.23
C ASP A 47 -16.71 11.60 -19.52
N VAL A 48 -16.73 10.46 -20.24
CA VAL A 48 -15.50 9.79 -20.69
C VAL A 48 -14.66 10.68 -21.60
N ARG A 49 -15.29 11.35 -22.58
CA ARG A 49 -14.58 12.24 -23.51
C ARG A 49 -13.98 13.45 -22.77
N ASP A 50 -14.73 14.03 -21.86
CA ASP A 50 -14.31 15.19 -21.09
C ASP A 50 -13.15 14.83 -20.17
N PHE A 51 -13.19 13.63 -19.54
CA PHE A 51 -12.09 13.11 -18.75
C PHE A 51 -10.81 12.93 -19.57
N PHE A 52 -10.89 12.29 -20.74
CA PHE A 52 -9.71 12.12 -21.61
C PHE A 52 -9.19 13.47 -22.12
N ALA A 53 -10.06 14.39 -22.51
CA ALA A 53 -9.66 15.72 -22.95
C ALA A 53 -8.99 16.53 -21.83
N ALA A 54 -9.43 16.36 -20.59
CA ALA A 54 -8.88 17.05 -19.43
C ALA A 54 -7.50 16.53 -19.02
N TRP A 55 -7.33 15.20 -18.94
CA TRP A 55 -6.19 14.58 -18.25
C TRP A 55 -5.15 13.93 -19.18
N TYR A 56 -5.55 13.47 -20.39
CA TYR A 56 -4.68 12.73 -21.31
C TYR A 56 -4.06 13.64 -22.37
N ALA A 57 -3.28 14.62 -21.92
CA ALA A 57 -2.53 15.52 -22.80
C ALA A 57 -1.01 15.28 -22.65
N PRO A 58 -0.20 15.57 -23.69
CA PRO A 58 1.26 15.34 -23.66
C PRO A 58 1.97 16.04 -22.50
N ASN A 59 1.50 17.23 -22.15
CA ASN A 59 2.04 18.00 -21.02
C ASN A 59 1.56 17.53 -19.63
N ASN A 60 0.79 16.45 -19.57
CA ASN A 60 0.40 15.74 -18.34
C ASN A 60 0.82 14.27 -18.40
N ALA A 61 1.79 13.90 -19.22
CA ALA A 61 2.24 12.53 -19.38
C ALA A 61 3.77 12.46 -19.33
N VAL A 62 4.28 11.39 -18.74
CA VAL A 62 5.70 11.02 -18.76
C VAL A 62 5.83 9.74 -19.57
N LEU A 63 6.68 9.77 -20.57
CA LEU A 63 7.06 8.58 -21.34
C LEU A 63 8.44 8.13 -20.90
N THR A 64 8.52 6.93 -20.36
CA THR A 64 9.80 6.30 -19.99
C THR A 64 10.10 5.17 -20.94
N VAL A 65 11.32 5.15 -21.49
CA VAL A 65 11.80 4.10 -22.39
C VAL A 65 13.11 3.55 -21.84
N VAL A 66 13.15 2.24 -21.62
CA VAL A 66 14.31 1.53 -21.06
C VAL A 66 14.63 0.32 -21.94
N GLY A 67 15.91 0.12 -22.26
CA GLY A 67 16.38 -1.00 -23.08
C GLY A 67 17.66 -0.69 -23.83
N ASP A 68 18.01 -1.54 -24.78
CA ASP A 68 19.09 -1.27 -25.74
C ASP A 68 18.57 -0.36 -26.85
N ILE A 69 18.64 0.94 -26.62
CA ILE A 69 18.02 1.96 -27.47
C ILE A 69 19.05 2.91 -28.08
N ASP A 70 18.77 3.39 -29.29
CA ASP A 70 19.39 4.58 -29.86
C ASP A 70 18.60 5.83 -29.42
N GLU A 71 19.17 6.66 -28.57
CA GLU A 71 18.53 7.85 -28.00
C GLU A 71 17.99 8.78 -29.10
N ALA A 72 18.82 9.07 -30.15
CA ALA A 72 18.40 9.96 -31.23
C ALA A 72 17.22 9.37 -32.03
N GLY A 73 17.25 8.06 -32.29
CA GLY A 73 16.16 7.36 -32.95
C GLY A 73 14.87 7.35 -32.16
N ILE A 74 14.94 7.21 -30.81
CA ILE A 74 13.76 7.29 -29.92
C ILE A 74 13.17 8.69 -29.93
N VAL A 75 13.99 9.75 -29.77
CA VAL A 75 13.51 11.15 -29.82
C VAL A 75 12.79 11.43 -31.14
N ALA A 76 13.37 11.04 -32.28
CA ALA A 76 12.74 11.23 -33.58
C ALA A 76 11.42 10.45 -33.71
N ALA A 77 11.34 9.24 -33.13
CA ALA A 77 10.10 8.47 -33.11
C ALA A 77 9.03 9.13 -32.23
N VAL A 78 9.40 9.64 -31.06
CA VAL A 78 8.48 10.36 -30.15
C VAL A 78 7.96 11.62 -30.84
N GLU A 79 8.81 12.43 -31.46
CA GLU A 79 8.38 13.60 -32.24
C GLU A 79 7.42 13.23 -33.37
N ARG A 80 7.72 12.16 -34.08
CA ARG A 80 6.88 11.69 -35.19
C ARG A 80 5.50 11.25 -34.75
N PHE A 81 5.39 10.53 -33.61
CA PHE A 81 4.12 9.93 -33.17
C PHE A 81 3.32 10.84 -32.24
N PHE A 82 3.97 11.65 -31.44
CA PHE A 82 3.34 12.47 -30.41
C PHE A 82 3.46 13.98 -30.65
N GLY A 83 4.43 14.44 -31.47
CA GLY A 83 4.69 15.85 -31.67
C GLY A 83 3.54 16.65 -32.32
N GLY A 84 2.58 15.96 -32.98
CA GLY A 84 1.37 16.58 -33.53
C GLY A 84 0.22 16.71 -32.53
N ILE A 85 0.35 16.19 -31.30
CA ILE A 85 -0.71 16.25 -30.28
C ILE A 85 -0.55 17.55 -29.51
N ALA A 86 -1.62 18.36 -29.50
CA ALA A 86 -1.60 19.66 -28.80
C ALA A 86 -1.56 19.47 -27.27
N ALA A 87 -0.81 20.35 -26.60
CA ALA A 87 -0.84 20.46 -25.14
C ALA A 87 -2.21 20.95 -24.67
N ASN A 88 -2.64 20.53 -23.48
CA ASN A 88 -3.81 21.10 -22.82
C ASN A 88 -3.39 22.31 -21.98
N GLU A 89 -3.79 23.53 -22.40
CA GLU A 89 -3.49 24.77 -21.68
C GLU A 89 -4.29 24.94 -20.38
N ALA A 90 -5.34 24.10 -20.19
CA ALA A 90 -6.26 24.16 -19.06
C ALA A 90 -6.30 22.83 -18.29
N LEU A 91 -5.12 22.30 -17.92
CA LEU A 91 -5.07 21.13 -17.06
C LEU A 91 -5.84 21.37 -15.76
N PRO A 92 -6.68 20.43 -15.32
CA PRO A 92 -7.39 20.54 -14.05
C PRO A 92 -6.42 20.66 -12.87
N ASN A 93 -6.82 21.39 -11.85
CA ASN A 93 -6.10 21.37 -10.58
C ASN A 93 -6.22 19.99 -9.93
N HIS A 94 -5.15 19.59 -9.25
CA HIS A 94 -5.22 18.38 -8.41
C HIS A 94 -6.25 18.59 -7.29
N PRO A 95 -6.97 17.53 -6.89
CA PRO A 95 -7.91 17.62 -5.77
C PRO A 95 -7.16 17.95 -4.47
N ASP A 96 -7.86 18.59 -3.54
CA ASP A 96 -7.32 18.78 -2.20
C ASP A 96 -7.28 17.42 -1.47
N LEU A 97 -6.07 16.97 -1.17
CA LEU A 97 -5.80 15.72 -0.47
C LEU A 97 -5.52 15.93 1.03
N THR A 98 -5.72 17.13 1.54
CA THR A 98 -5.42 17.46 2.93
C THR A 98 -6.35 16.70 3.89
N LEU A 99 -5.75 15.96 4.82
CA LEU A 99 -6.49 15.35 5.93
C LEU A 99 -6.68 16.38 7.03
N GLY A 100 -7.93 16.74 7.31
CA GLY A 100 -8.26 17.78 8.30
C GLY A 100 -7.99 17.38 9.76
N ALA A 101 -7.90 16.08 10.08
CA ALA A 101 -7.66 15.60 11.43
C ALA A 101 -7.07 14.18 11.43
N PRO A 102 -6.35 13.79 12.51
CA PRO A 102 -5.98 12.38 12.73
C PRO A 102 -7.24 11.51 12.89
N LEU A 103 -7.08 10.18 12.85
CA LEU A 103 -8.20 9.25 13.09
C LEU A 103 -8.90 9.50 14.43
N GLY A 104 -8.17 10.02 15.43
CA GLY A 104 -8.72 10.42 16.74
C GLY A 104 -9.05 9.26 17.66
N GLY A 105 -8.69 8.03 17.30
CA GLY A 105 -8.91 6.82 18.06
C GLY A 105 -8.98 5.59 17.16
N GLU A 106 -9.11 4.43 17.80
CA GLU A 106 -9.27 3.17 17.07
C GLU A 106 -10.64 3.09 16.40
N VAL A 107 -10.63 2.78 15.10
CA VAL A 107 -11.84 2.53 14.29
C VAL A 107 -11.95 1.03 14.07
N ARG A 108 -13.11 0.43 14.40
CA ARG A 108 -13.35 -1.01 14.28
C ARG A 108 -14.53 -1.34 13.38
N LYS A 109 -14.36 -2.39 12.56
CA LYS A 109 -15.45 -3.00 11.80
C LYS A 109 -15.25 -4.52 11.73
N THR A 110 -16.38 -5.25 11.75
CA THR A 110 -16.40 -6.67 11.42
C THR A 110 -17.32 -6.87 10.21
N VAL A 111 -16.82 -7.59 9.22
CA VAL A 111 -17.54 -7.98 8.01
C VAL A 111 -17.75 -9.48 8.06
N LYS A 112 -19.00 -9.94 7.88
CA LYS A 112 -19.32 -11.36 7.67
C LYS A 112 -19.39 -11.62 6.17
N ASP A 113 -18.59 -12.59 5.71
CA ASP A 113 -18.45 -12.86 4.29
C ASP A 113 -18.20 -14.36 4.04
N SER A 114 -18.31 -14.77 2.78
CA SER A 114 -18.01 -16.14 2.35
C SER A 114 -16.49 -16.36 2.31
N VAL A 115 -15.88 -16.41 3.47
CA VAL A 115 -14.43 -16.60 3.64
C VAL A 115 -14.14 -17.92 4.37
N PRO A 116 -12.99 -18.57 4.09
CA PRO A 116 -12.67 -19.86 4.70
C PRO A 116 -12.33 -19.76 6.19
N ASP A 117 -11.62 -18.73 6.61
CA ASP A 117 -11.14 -18.53 7.98
C ASP A 117 -11.29 -17.06 8.40
N PRO A 118 -11.42 -16.76 9.69
CA PRO A 118 -11.38 -15.38 10.16
C PRO A 118 -10.03 -14.74 9.84
N ARG A 119 -10.06 -13.47 9.38
CA ARG A 119 -8.84 -12.70 9.06
C ARG A 119 -8.88 -11.31 9.65
N LEU A 120 -7.81 -10.99 10.36
CA LEU A 120 -7.54 -9.65 10.84
C LEU A 120 -6.92 -8.83 9.71
N HIS A 121 -7.42 -7.61 9.51
CA HIS A 121 -6.77 -6.56 8.76
C HIS A 121 -6.56 -5.35 9.65
N LEU A 122 -5.42 -4.70 9.50
CA LEU A 122 -5.06 -3.47 10.22
C LEU A 122 -4.68 -2.40 9.22
N ALA A 123 -5.00 -1.13 9.52
CA ALA A 123 -4.42 -0.01 8.81
C ALA A 123 -4.01 1.10 9.77
N TYR A 124 -2.94 1.81 9.43
CA TYR A 124 -2.42 2.97 10.13
C TYR A 124 -2.10 4.05 9.11
N ARG A 125 -2.51 5.31 9.37
CA ARG A 125 -2.07 6.43 8.54
C ARG A 125 -0.57 6.65 8.73
N ALA A 126 0.13 6.90 7.63
CA ALA A 126 1.58 6.91 7.55
C ALA A 126 2.10 8.14 6.79
N PRO A 127 3.40 8.47 6.87
CA PRO A 127 4.02 9.51 6.07
C PRO A 127 3.83 9.27 4.57
N LEU A 128 3.79 10.36 3.81
CA LEU A 128 3.58 10.34 2.35
C LEU A 128 4.76 9.72 1.60
N LEU A 129 4.49 9.27 0.39
CA LEU A 129 5.54 8.96 -0.59
C LEU A 129 6.47 10.17 -0.75
N GLY A 130 7.77 9.93 -0.71
CA GLY A 130 8.78 11.00 -0.76
C GLY A 130 9.10 11.66 0.58
N SER A 131 8.33 11.41 1.64
CA SER A 131 8.68 11.87 2.99
C SER A 131 10.00 11.25 3.47
N PRO A 132 10.88 12.03 4.14
CA PRO A 132 12.11 11.49 4.71
C PRO A 132 11.87 10.44 5.82
N ASP A 133 10.67 10.40 6.41
CA ASP A 133 10.32 9.44 7.46
C ASP A 133 9.83 8.09 6.92
N LEU A 134 9.43 8.04 5.63
CA LEU A 134 8.86 6.82 5.04
C LEU A 134 9.86 5.66 4.99
N PRO A 135 11.12 5.82 4.60
CA PRO A 135 12.09 4.72 4.55
C PRO A 135 12.32 4.04 5.91
N ALA A 136 12.29 4.80 6.99
CA ALA A 136 12.39 4.24 8.34
C ALA A 136 11.19 3.37 8.70
N LEU A 137 10.01 3.75 8.25
CA LEU A 137 8.78 2.98 8.43
C LEU A 137 8.77 1.72 7.57
N GLU A 138 9.27 1.77 6.35
CA GLU A 138 9.41 0.61 5.47
C GLU A 138 10.38 -0.42 6.08
N ILE A 139 11.51 0.02 6.65
CA ILE A 139 12.41 -0.85 7.43
C ILE A 139 11.68 -1.44 8.65
N ALA A 140 10.86 -0.66 9.36
CA ALA A 140 10.05 -1.17 10.46
C ALA A 140 9.11 -2.30 10.00
N CYS A 141 8.43 -2.12 8.86
CA CYS A 141 7.58 -3.15 8.26
C CYS A 141 8.38 -4.41 7.86
N GLN A 142 9.57 -4.26 7.29
CA GLN A 142 10.46 -5.39 6.98
C GLN A 142 10.92 -6.15 8.24
N ILE A 143 11.20 -5.46 9.34
CA ILE A 143 11.53 -6.09 10.63
C ILE A 143 10.34 -6.88 11.16
N LEU A 144 9.16 -6.29 11.11
CA LEU A 144 7.92 -6.88 11.64
C LEU A 144 7.41 -8.04 10.79
N ALA A 145 7.42 -7.92 9.46
CA ALA A 145 6.77 -8.89 8.57
C ALA A 145 7.65 -9.39 7.42
N GLY A 146 8.84 -8.82 7.16
CA GLY A 146 9.70 -9.22 6.05
C GLY A 146 10.31 -10.62 6.25
N GLY A 147 9.87 -11.56 5.42
CA GLY A 147 10.41 -12.91 5.35
C GLY A 147 10.14 -13.79 6.58
N ARG A 148 10.69 -15.01 6.53
CA ARG A 148 10.43 -16.06 7.53
C ARG A 148 11.01 -15.77 8.93
N GLY A 149 11.95 -14.84 9.04
CA GLY A 149 12.62 -14.46 10.29
C GLY A 149 12.02 -13.23 10.98
N SER A 150 10.97 -12.64 10.43
CA SER A 150 10.30 -11.46 10.96
C SER A 150 9.63 -11.71 12.31
N ARG A 151 9.39 -10.61 13.07
CA ARG A 151 8.80 -10.71 14.41
C ARG A 151 7.43 -11.38 14.38
N LEU A 152 6.52 -10.90 13.50
CA LEU A 152 5.16 -11.42 13.38
C LEU A 152 5.15 -12.90 12.96
N THR A 153 5.89 -13.27 11.91
CA THR A 153 5.96 -14.68 11.48
C THR A 153 6.50 -15.58 12.59
N ARG A 154 7.56 -15.15 13.28
CA ARG A 154 8.14 -15.92 14.39
C ARG A 154 7.13 -16.08 15.53
N ARG A 155 6.49 -14.98 15.96
CA ARG A 155 5.61 -14.96 17.12
C ARG A 155 4.28 -15.64 16.84
N LEU A 156 3.54 -15.20 15.80
CA LEU A 156 2.17 -15.64 15.56
C LEU A 156 2.08 -17.00 14.88
N VAL A 157 2.98 -17.26 13.91
CA VAL A 157 2.88 -18.46 13.06
C VAL A 157 3.66 -19.63 13.66
N ARG A 158 4.89 -19.39 14.18
CA ARG A 158 5.77 -20.46 14.62
C ARG A 158 5.69 -20.77 16.10
N GLN A 159 5.70 -19.76 16.97
CA GLN A 159 5.73 -19.93 18.42
C GLN A 159 4.34 -20.16 18.99
N GLU A 160 3.46 -19.18 18.84
CA GLU A 160 2.10 -19.23 19.42
C GLU A 160 1.11 -20.02 18.55
N GLN A 161 1.43 -20.20 17.28
CA GLN A 161 0.62 -20.97 16.32
C GLN A 161 -0.85 -20.52 16.23
N VAL A 162 -1.09 -19.22 16.40
CA VAL A 162 -2.43 -18.62 16.33
C VAL A 162 -2.79 -18.16 14.92
N ALA A 163 -1.79 -17.95 14.04
CA ALA A 163 -1.99 -17.51 12.66
C ALA A 163 -1.44 -18.53 11.66
N GLN A 164 -2.04 -18.56 10.46
CA GLN A 164 -1.53 -19.27 9.28
C GLN A 164 -0.46 -18.45 8.59
N ASP A 165 -0.69 -17.13 8.49
CA ASP A 165 0.19 -16.13 7.91
C ASP A 165 0.13 -14.82 8.72
N ALA A 166 1.09 -13.94 8.50
CA ALA A 166 1.05 -12.56 8.98
C ALA A 166 1.89 -11.68 8.04
N GLY A 167 1.34 -10.54 7.66
CA GLY A 167 1.94 -9.56 6.78
C GLY A 167 1.77 -8.13 7.30
N LEU A 168 2.69 -7.25 6.91
CA LEU A 168 2.63 -5.81 7.15
C LEU A 168 3.45 -5.11 6.08
N SER A 169 2.89 -4.11 5.42
CA SER A 169 3.57 -3.36 4.37
C SER A 169 3.09 -1.92 4.30
N VAL A 170 3.90 -1.06 3.72
CA VAL A 170 3.50 0.30 3.39
C VAL A 170 2.76 0.30 2.05
N LEU A 171 1.66 1.02 2.01
CA LEU A 171 0.91 1.39 0.81
C LEU A 171 1.10 2.91 0.63
N PRO A 172 2.05 3.33 -0.21
CA PRO A 172 2.42 4.75 -0.32
C PRO A 172 1.41 5.54 -1.14
N PHE A 173 1.10 6.77 -0.68
CA PHE A 173 0.28 7.74 -1.39
C PHE A 173 0.99 9.10 -1.44
N VAL A 174 0.61 9.93 -2.43
CA VAL A 174 1.24 11.25 -2.66
C VAL A 174 0.56 12.40 -1.92
N GLY A 175 -0.61 12.17 -1.31
CA GLY A 175 -1.34 13.20 -0.57
C GLY A 175 -2.18 12.61 0.55
N GLY A 176 -2.69 13.43 1.44
CA GLY A 176 -3.43 13.00 2.62
C GLY A 176 -2.53 12.27 3.62
N ALA A 177 -2.52 10.97 3.56
CA ALA A 177 -1.59 10.09 4.26
C ALA A 177 -1.36 8.83 3.42
N SER A 178 -0.19 8.20 3.54
CA SER A 178 -0.01 6.80 3.15
C SER A 178 -0.68 5.89 4.17
N LEU A 179 -0.73 4.60 3.91
CA LEU A 179 -1.17 3.59 4.89
C LEU A 179 -0.06 2.58 5.15
N VAL A 180 0.05 2.13 6.38
CA VAL A 180 0.59 0.80 6.65
C VAL A 180 -0.59 -0.15 6.74
N VAL A 181 -0.57 -1.21 5.97
CA VAL A 181 -1.61 -2.24 5.97
C VAL A 181 -1.04 -3.56 6.49
N GLY A 182 -1.75 -4.17 7.41
CA GLY A 182 -1.38 -5.45 8.00
C GLY A 182 -2.48 -6.49 7.87
N SER A 183 -2.12 -7.76 7.84
CA SER A 183 -3.10 -8.85 7.90
C SER A 183 -2.55 -10.07 8.61
N ALA A 184 -3.47 -10.86 9.19
CA ALA A 184 -3.16 -12.19 9.72
C ALA A 184 -4.40 -13.08 9.63
N THR A 185 -4.24 -14.26 9.05
CA THR A 185 -5.32 -15.27 8.95
C THR A 185 -5.29 -16.15 10.19
N LEU A 186 -6.42 -16.23 10.87
CA LEU A 186 -6.55 -17.03 12.08
C LEU A 186 -6.35 -18.52 11.75
N ARG A 187 -5.62 -19.23 12.58
CA ARG A 187 -5.52 -20.69 12.47
C ARG A 187 -6.81 -21.34 13.01
N PRO A 188 -7.33 -22.39 12.35
CA PRO A 188 -8.50 -23.11 12.85
C PRO A 188 -8.36 -23.52 14.32
N GLY A 189 -9.37 -23.18 15.13
CA GLY A 189 -9.39 -23.45 16.58
C GLY A 189 -8.60 -22.47 17.45
N ALA A 190 -7.88 -21.50 16.87
CA ALA A 190 -7.20 -20.45 17.63
C ALA A 190 -8.18 -19.36 18.07
N ASN A 191 -7.76 -18.55 19.06
CA ASN A 191 -8.56 -17.45 19.59
C ASN A 191 -8.23 -16.14 18.87
N ALA A 192 -9.23 -15.51 18.25
CA ALA A 192 -9.09 -14.27 17.49
C ALA A 192 -8.56 -13.09 18.32
N ALA A 193 -9.07 -12.92 19.56
CA ALA A 193 -8.60 -11.86 20.46
C ALA A 193 -7.13 -12.08 20.86
N ARG A 194 -6.68 -13.34 21.00
CA ARG A 194 -5.27 -13.66 21.28
C ARG A 194 -4.39 -13.35 20.07
N LEU A 195 -4.83 -13.66 18.85
CA LEU A 195 -4.10 -13.31 17.62
C LEU A 195 -3.91 -11.80 17.53
N GLU A 196 -4.99 -11.03 17.67
CA GLU A 196 -4.95 -9.57 17.63
C GLU A 196 -4.01 -9.00 18.69
N ALA A 197 -4.15 -9.44 19.96
CA ALA A 197 -3.29 -8.98 21.03
C ALA A 197 -1.81 -9.23 20.74
N LEU A 198 -1.45 -10.42 20.28
CA LEU A 198 -0.07 -10.76 19.96
C LEU A 198 0.47 -9.96 18.76
N PHE A 199 -0.37 -9.67 17.76
CA PHE A 199 0.03 -8.82 16.65
C PHE A 199 0.38 -7.43 17.15
N LEU A 200 -0.50 -6.82 17.95
CA LEU A 200 -0.30 -5.49 18.50
C LEU A 200 0.87 -5.43 19.48
N GLU A 201 1.09 -6.46 20.31
CA GLU A 201 2.25 -6.57 21.20
C GLU A 201 3.59 -6.47 20.45
N GLU A 202 3.70 -7.04 19.24
CA GLU A 202 4.93 -6.96 18.44
C GLU A 202 5.13 -5.58 17.81
N LEU A 203 4.05 -4.87 17.42
CA LEU A 203 4.12 -3.48 16.97
C LEU A 203 4.57 -2.56 18.11
N ASP A 204 3.93 -2.67 19.27
CA ASP A 204 4.24 -1.89 20.47
C ASP A 204 5.70 -2.17 20.91
N ALA A 205 6.12 -3.43 20.86
CA ALA A 205 7.48 -3.81 21.22
C ALA A 205 8.56 -3.19 20.33
N LEU A 206 8.26 -2.95 19.04
CA LEU A 206 9.19 -2.24 18.15
C LEU A 206 9.20 -0.75 18.47
N ALA A 207 8.04 -0.15 18.74
CA ALA A 207 7.92 1.25 19.12
C ALA A 207 8.64 1.55 20.47
N ASP A 208 8.48 0.65 21.45
CA ASP A 208 9.04 0.86 22.79
C ASP A 208 10.55 0.60 22.88
N ARG A 209 11.02 -0.48 22.26
CA ARG A 209 12.39 -0.98 22.45
C ARG A 209 13.30 -0.79 21.25
N GLY A 210 12.73 -0.40 20.11
CA GLY A 210 13.45 -0.31 18.84
C GLY A 210 13.85 -1.68 18.25
N PRO A 211 14.54 -1.67 17.11
CA PRO A 211 15.09 -2.85 16.48
C PRO A 211 16.46 -3.23 17.06
N THR A 212 16.82 -4.50 16.99
CA THR A 212 18.18 -4.98 17.24
C THR A 212 19.06 -4.74 16.00
N ALA A 213 20.40 -4.74 16.19
CA ALA A 213 21.35 -4.64 15.08
C ALA A 213 21.14 -5.72 14.02
N THR A 214 20.91 -6.97 14.44
CA THR A 214 20.66 -8.09 13.51
C THR A 214 19.34 -7.92 12.72
N GLU A 215 18.30 -7.34 13.32
CA GLU A 215 17.06 -7.03 12.62
C GLU A 215 17.28 -5.93 11.58
N MET A 216 18.05 -4.90 11.90
CA MET A 216 18.43 -3.84 10.96
C MET A 216 19.23 -4.38 9.77
N GLU A 217 20.25 -5.19 10.02
CA GLU A 217 21.07 -5.83 8.99
C GLU A 217 20.20 -6.68 8.05
N ARG A 218 19.32 -7.52 8.63
CA ARG A 218 18.43 -8.36 7.85
C ARG A 218 17.44 -7.55 7.02
N ALA A 219 16.81 -6.52 7.58
CA ALA A 219 15.84 -5.69 6.87
C ALA A 219 16.50 -4.96 5.70
N ARG A 220 17.67 -4.37 5.89
CA ARG A 220 18.44 -3.73 4.81
C ARG A 220 18.82 -4.71 3.71
N ALA A 221 19.27 -5.93 4.06
CA ALA A 221 19.63 -6.95 3.08
C ALA A 221 18.41 -7.41 2.25
N LEU A 222 17.22 -7.49 2.84
CA LEU A 222 16.00 -7.79 2.12
C LEU A 222 15.63 -6.67 1.14
N ILE A 223 15.65 -5.41 1.58
CA ILE A 223 15.38 -4.25 0.72
C ILE A 223 16.40 -4.18 -0.42
N GLU A 224 17.69 -4.37 -0.13
CA GLU A 224 18.73 -4.39 -1.15
C GLU A 224 18.49 -5.49 -2.20
N SER A 225 18.10 -6.69 -1.76
CA SER A 225 17.77 -7.80 -2.65
C SER A 225 16.54 -7.52 -3.52
N GLU A 226 15.51 -6.89 -2.95
CA GLU A 226 14.31 -6.46 -3.69
C GLU A 226 14.65 -5.41 -4.73
N GLU A 227 15.42 -4.38 -4.36
CA GLU A 227 15.89 -3.32 -5.26
C GLU A 227 16.76 -3.88 -6.40
N MET A 228 17.66 -4.81 -6.10
CA MET A 228 18.47 -5.46 -7.14
C MET A 228 17.63 -6.29 -8.10
N SER A 229 16.60 -6.96 -7.59
CA SER A 229 15.66 -7.73 -8.42
C SER A 229 14.87 -6.82 -9.37
N LEU A 230 14.34 -5.70 -8.87
CA LEU A 230 13.63 -4.70 -9.69
C LEU A 230 14.52 -4.13 -10.79
N ARG A 231 15.80 -3.86 -10.49
CA ARG A 231 16.77 -3.34 -11.48
C ARG A 231 17.29 -4.36 -12.49
N SER A 232 16.92 -5.62 -12.37
CA SER A 232 17.25 -6.64 -13.35
C SER A 232 16.25 -6.73 -14.52
N ASP A 233 15.11 -6.04 -14.39
CA ASP A 233 14.04 -6.07 -15.38
C ASP A 233 13.79 -4.66 -15.97
N PRO A 234 13.90 -4.47 -17.29
CA PRO A 234 13.70 -3.18 -17.95
C PRO A 234 12.31 -2.57 -17.72
N GLU A 235 11.26 -3.39 -17.64
CA GLU A 235 9.89 -2.91 -17.36
C GLU A 235 9.79 -2.32 -15.96
N SER A 236 10.32 -3.02 -14.96
CA SER A 236 10.36 -2.53 -13.56
C SER A 236 11.18 -1.24 -13.43
N ILE A 237 12.29 -1.11 -14.15
CA ILE A 237 13.08 0.12 -14.19
C ILE A 237 12.27 1.26 -14.81
N ALA A 238 11.58 1.01 -15.93
CA ALA A 238 10.77 2.03 -16.59
C ALA A 238 9.62 2.50 -15.71
N ASP A 239 8.93 1.59 -15.04
CA ASP A 239 7.83 1.89 -14.11
C ASP A 239 8.32 2.73 -12.92
N GLN A 240 9.43 2.33 -12.29
CA GLN A 240 10.01 3.06 -11.16
C GLN A 240 10.47 4.47 -11.55
N ILE A 241 11.13 4.65 -12.69
CA ILE A 241 11.54 5.97 -13.20
C ILE A 241 10.29 6.82 -13.51
N GLY A 242 9.29 6.24 -14.18
CA GLY A 242 8.04 6.90 -14.51
C GLY A 242 7.28 7.35 -13.27
N MET A 243 7.19 6.49 -12.26
CA MET A 243 6.59 6.80 -10.95
C MET A 243 7.30 7.96 -10.26
N TYR A 244 8.64 7.94 -10.17
CA TYR A 244 9.40 9.01 -9.54
C TYR A 244 9.32 10.34 -10.31
N ALA A 245 9.33 10.29 -11.64
CA ALA A 245 9.15 11.47 -12.47
C ALA A 245 7.74 12.08 -12.28
N THR A 246 6.69 11.25 -12.25
CA THR A 246 5.31 11.71 -12.20
C THR A 246 4.88 12.15 -10.79
N LEU A 247 5.27 11.39 -9.77
CA LEU A 247 4.77 11.59 -8.40
C LEU A 247 5.69 12.44 -7.53
N LEU A 248 7.00 12.49 -7.84
CA LEU A 248 7.99 13.18 -7.02
C LEU A 248 8.78 14.26 -7.78
N ASP A 249 8.54 14.40 -9.09
CA ASP A 249 9.34 15.27 -9.99
C ASP A 249 10.86 14.98 -9.91
N ASP A 250 11.22 13.73 -9.66
CA ASP A 250 12.60 13.29 -9.39
C ASP A 250 12.91 11.91 -9.98
N PRO A 251 13.03 11.79 -11.32
CA PRO A 251 13.34 10.52 -11.97
C PRO A 251 14.71 9.94 -11.56
N GLY A 252 15.64 10.81 -11.12
CA GLY A 252 16.97 10.42 -10.64
C GLY A 252 16.97 9.73 -9.27
N ARG A 253 15.87 9.70 -8.56
CA ARG A 253 15.72 9.06 -7.25
C ARG A 253 16.09 7.57 -7.30
N ILE A 254 15.79 6.87 -8.37
CA ILE A 254 16.15 5.46 -8.57
C ILE A 254 17.62 5.17 -8.26
N ASN A 255 18.54 6.12 -8.51
CA ASN A 255 19.96 5.95 -8.24
C ASN A 255 20.35 6.19 -6.77
N ARG A 256 19.44 6.69 -5.95
CA ARG A 256 19.72 7.11 -4.56
C ARG A 256 18.95 6.34 -3.51
N ASP A 257 17.89 5.63 -3.89
CA ASP A 257 17.00 4.94 -2.94
C ASP A 257 17.75 3.98 -2.03
N LEU A 258 18.62 3.14 -2.58
CA LEU A 258 19.38 2.21 -1.75
C LEU A 258 20.23 2.94 -0.69
N ALA A 259 20.86 4.06 -1.07
CA ALA A 259 21.66 4.86 -0.12
C ALA A 259 20.77 5.50 0.97
N ILE A 260 19.53 5.87 0.64
CA ILE A 260 18.56 6.38 1.62
C ILE A 260 18.27 5.32 2.68
N TYR A 261 17.92 4.10 2.28
CA TYR A 261 17.66 3.00 3.24
C TYR A 261 18.89 2.61 4.05
N GLN A 262 20.08 2.60 3.44
CA GLN A 262 21.33 2.32 4.14
C GLN A 262 21.66 3.38 5.20
N GLY A 263 21.23 4.64 4.99
CA GLY A 263 21.45 5.73 5.93
C GLY A 263 20.52 5.72 7.15
N VAL A 264 19.39 5.03 7.11
CA VAL A 264 18.40 5.02 8.21
C VAL A 264 18.96 4.35 9.47
N GLY A 265 18.92 5.03 10.61
CA GLY A 265 19.36 4.52 11.92
C GLY A 265 18.28 3.75 12.69
N ALA A 266 18.69 2.98 13.70
CA ALA A 266 17.77 2.22 14.57
C ALA A 266 16.78 3.13 15.32
N ASP A 267 17.26 4.30 15.78
CA ASP A 267 16.42 5.28 16.48
C ASP A 267 15.35 5.89 15.57
N GLU A 268 15.64 6.02 14.26
CA GLU A 268 14.67 6.50 13.27
C GLU A 268 13.58 5.46 13.05
N VAL A 269 13.94 4.19 12.95
CA VAL A 269 12.99 3.06 12.85
C VAL A 269 12.11 2.98 14.11
N GLN A 270 12.69 3.15 15.29
CA GLN A 270 11.92 3.18 16.54
C GLN A 270 10.92 4.35 16.58
N ARG A 271 11.35 5.55 16.18
CA ARG A 271 10.45 6.71 16.08
C ARG A 271 9.35 6.50 15.05
N ALA A 272 9.68 5.97 13.87
CA ALA A 272 8.69 5.66 12.83
C ALA A 272 7.64 4.66 13.31
N ALA A 273 8.01 3.68 14.13
CA ALA A 273 7.09 2.70 14.71
C ALA A 273 6.06 3.31 15.69
N GLN A 274 6.22 4.55 16.15
CA GLN A 274 5.24 5.22 17.01
C GLN A 274 3.88 5.45 16.33
N ILE A 275 3.80 5.34 15.01
CA ILE A 275 2.51 5.42 14.29
C ILE A 275 1.57 4.27 14.64
N PHE A 276 2.09 3.13 15.13
CA PHE A 276 1.30 1.93 15.47
C PHE A 276 0.47 2.08 16.74
N SER A 277 0.15 3.29 17.15
CA SER A 277 -0.64 3.57 18.31
C SER A 277 -2.15 3.34 18.09
N ALA A 278 -2.89 3.10 19.18
CA ALA A 278 -4.36 2.98 19.14
C ALA A 278 -5.06 4.25 18.61
N GLN A 279 -4.43 5.42 18.73
CA GLN A 279 -4.98 6.69 18.23
C GLN A 279 -4.96 6.79 16.70
N ASN A 280 -4.23 5.90 16.03
CA ASN A 280 -4.03 5.90 14.58
C ASN A 280 -4.39 4.56 13.94
N ARG A 281 -5.26 3.76 14.56
CA ARG A 281 -5.48 2.36 14.15
C ARG A 281 -6.87 2.12 13.59
N VAL A 282 -6.91 1.43 12.44
CA VAL A 282 -8.10 0.77 11.92
C VAL A 282 -7.96 -0.73 12.16
N VAL A 283 -9.01 -1.36 12.67
CA VAL A 283 -9.12 -2.80 12.89
C VAL A 283 -10.33 -3.32 12.12
N LEU A 284 -10.09 -4.20 11.18
CA LEU A 284 -11.11 -4.81 10.35
C LEU A 284 -11.00 -6.34 10.46
N TRP A 285 -12.06 -6.98 10.92
CA TRP A 285 -12.18 -8.42 10.92
C TRP A 285 -13.09 -8.90 9.81
N TYR A 286 -12.65 -9.89 9.06
CA TYR A 286 -13.51 -10.74 8.24
C TYR A 286 -13.80 -12.02 9.01
N GLU A 287 -15.09 -12.39 9.10
CA GLU A 287 -15.55 -13.61 9.74
C GLU A 287 -16.36 -14.42 8.76
N PRO A 288 -16.23 -15.78 8.76
CA PRO A 288 -17.07 -16.64 7.94
C PRO A 288 -18.56 -16.44 8.27
N ILE A 289 -19.39 -16.42 7.22
CA ILE A 289 -20.83 -16.57 7.39
C ILE A 289 -21.09 -17.98 7.93
N GLU A 290 -21.70 -18.10 9.10
CA GLU A 290 -22.18 -19.40 9.59
C GLU A 290 -23.25 -19.90 8.60
N HIS A 291 -22.88 -20.82 7.74
CA HIS A 291 -23.86 -21.62 7.01
C HIS A 291 -24.54 -22.47 8.06
N GLY A 292 -25.79 -22.15 8.37
CA GLY A 292 -26.61 -22.96 9.29
C GLY A 292 -26.49 -24.41 8.84
N ALA A 293 -26.13 -25.28 9.78
CA ALA A 293 -26.11 -26.72 9.54
C ALA A 293 -27.49 -27.07 8.93
N GLU A 294 -27.51 -27.35 7.61
CA GLU A 294 -28.69 -27.96 7.02
C GLU A 294 -28.94 -29.22 7.82
N ALA A 295 -30.03 -29.23 8.57
CA ALA A 295 -30.49 -30.37 9.27
C ALA A 295 -30.68 -31.50 8.25
N THR A 296 -29.75 -32.45 8.22
CA THR A 296 -29.95 -33.72 7.56
C THR A 296 -31.12 -34.40 8.24
N ALA A 297 -32.30 -34.30 7.61
CA ALA A 297 -33.47 -35.11 7.92
C ALA A 297 -33.41 -36.40 7.10
#